data_2bbad83cfd72255194e5048217b42c16
#
_entry.id   2bbad83cfd72255194e5048217b42c16
#
_cell.length_a   1.000
_cell.length_b   1.000
_cell.length_c   1.000
_cell.angle_alpha   90.00
_cell.angle_beta   90.00
_cell.angle_gamma   90.00
#
_symmetry.space_group_name_H-M   'P 1'
#
loop_
_entity.id
_entity.type
_entity.pdbx_description
1 polymer ?
#
loop_
_entity_poly.entity_id
_entity_poly.type
_entity_poly.pdbx_seq_one_letter_code
_entity_poly.pdbx_strand_id
1 'polypeptide(L)'
;MNIELDKMSNYSAIKGNIDFAIGKNSQSLFDANHQVIGGNVTDQALMKFLGETTYHTLESDERYQISDMQSFNSTNKFSQSRIDALGKTFYKGAPERLLKATKYLAEDGTVKTIDKEALNRKIDELAEKAMRVLAFGYSEKPMVKNEINDDIVLIGLVGIRDDVRAEAKEAIAQVMRAGIQVVMITGDRLETAAAIAKDAGLLKKDTDKVLSSAILNEMSDEEVKKIIPDIRVIARALPTDKSRMVRLCQEMNLVVGMTGDGVN
;
A
#
# COMPACT_ATOMS: atom_id res chain seq x y z
N MET A 1 -2.09 -8.75 8.31
CA MET A 1 -2.40 -7.69 7.30
C MET A 1 -3.91 -7.63 7.15
N ASN A 2 -4.52 -6.47 7.46
CA ASN A 2 -5.96 -6.28 7.38
C ASN A 2 -6.31 -5.58 6.06
N ILE A 3 -7.37 -6.05 5.40
CA ILE A 3 -7.92 -5.43 4.20
C ILE A 3 -9.29 -4.84 4.58
N GLU A 4 -9.44 -3.52 4.40
CA GLU A 4 -10.73 -2.88 4.45
C GLU A 4 -11.21 -2.64 3.02
N LEU A 5 -12.38 -3.18 2.71
CA LEU A 5 -13.14 -2.77 1.55
C LEU A 5 -13.93 -1.53 1.94
N ASP A 6 -13.86 -0.51 1.11
CA ASP A 6 -14.85 0.54 1.21
C ASP A 6 -16.23 -0.11 1.05
N LYS A 7 -17.13 0.14 2.02
CA LYS A 7 -18.49 -0.39 1.99
C LYS A 7 -19.23 0.31 0.86
N MET A 8 -18.94 -0.08 -0.38
CA MET A 8 -19.83 0.23 -1.49
C MET A 8 -21.14 -0.49 -1.26
N SER A 9 -22.24 0.18 -1.51
CA SER A 9 -23.60 -0.21 -1.14
C SER A 9 -24.04 -1.57 -1.70
N ASN A 10 -23.25 -2.20 -2.57
CA ASN A 10 -23.58 -3.49 -3.17
C ASN A 10 -22.35 -4.32 -3.58
N TYR A 11 -21.53 -4.68 -2.59
CA TYR A 11 -20.38 -5.55 -2.80
C TYR A 11 -20.72 -6.83 -3.57
N SER A 12 -21.90 -7.42 -3.34
CA SER A 12 -22.32 -8.66 -4.01
C SER A 12 -22.46 -8.50 -5.54
N ALA A 13 -22.87 -7.33 -6.04
CA ALA A 13 -23.04 -7.09 -7.47
C ALA A 13 -21.70 -6.94 -8.22
N ILE A 14 -20.65 -6.50 -7.54
CA ILE A 14 -19.31 -6.30 -8.12
C ILE A 14 -18.34 -7.41 -7.73
N LYS A 15 -18.71 -8.28 -6.79
CA LYS A 15 -17.84 -9.31 -6.21
C LYS A 15 -17.15 -10.16 -7.28
N GLY A 16 -17.88 -10.63 -8.27
CA GLY A 16 -17.30 -11.44 -9.32
C GLY A 16 -16.17 -10.74 -10.08
N ASN A 17 -16.33 -9.46 -10.40
CA ASN A 17 -15.26 -8.69 -11.05
C ASN A 17 -14.06 -8.48 -10.13
N ILE A 18 -14.27 -8.27 -8.82
CA ILE A 18 -13.18 -8.17 -7.83
C ILE A 18 -12.43 -9.50 -7.72
N ASP A 19 -13.17 -10.61 -7.64
CA ASP A 19 -12.59 -11.96 -7.54
C ASP A 19 -11.67 -12.24 -8.76
N PHE A 20 -12.09 -11.90 -9.98
CA PHE A 20 -11.26 -12.01 -11.17
C PHE A 20 -10.06 -11.06 -11.13
N ALA A 21 -10.27 -9.79 -10.75
CA ALA A 21 -9.20 -8.79 -10.69
C ALA A 21 -8.13 -9.12 -9.65
N ILE A 22 -8.47 -9.90 -8.62
CA ILE A 22 -7.52 -10.41 -7.63
C ILE A 22 -6.96 -11.76 -8.08
N GLY A 23 -7.81 -12.77 -8.25
CA GLY A 23 -7.42 -14.17 -8.45
C GLY A 23 -6.71 -14.41 -9.78
N LYS A 24 -7.21 -13.79 -10.86
CA LYS A 24 -6.63 -13.94 -12.20
C LYS A 24 -5.63 -12.84 -12.58
N ASN A 25 -5.28 -11.95 -11.65
CA ASN A 25 -4.30 -10.89 -11.84
C ASN A 25 -3.28 -10.89 -10.68
N SER A 26 -2.79 -12.05 -10.29
CA SER A 26 -1.85 -12.26 -9.19
C SER A 26 -0.75 -13.25 -9.56
N GLN A 27 0.41 -13.09 -8.94
CA GLN A 27 1.50 -14.07 -8.96
C GLN A 27 1.51 -14.95 -7.71
N SER A 28 0.57 -14.73 -6.77
CA SER A 28 0.38 -15.58 -5.59
C SER A 28 -0.64 -16.66 -5.88
N LEU A 29 -0.50 -17.80 -5.22
CA LEU A 29 -1.39 -18.94 -5.32
C LEU A 29 -1.52 -19.66 -3.96
N PHE A 30 -2.52 -20.52 -3.80
CA PHE A 30 -2.60 -21.44 -2.67
C PHE A 30 -1.85 -22.73 -3.01
N ASP A 31 -0.99 -23.18 -2.09
CA ASP A 31 -0.29 -24.46 -2.19
C ASP A 31 -1.12 -25.63 -1.63
N ALA A 32 -0.57 -26.84 -1.69
CA ALA A 32 -1.20 -28.04 -1.17
C ALA A 32 -1.37 -28.05 0.37
N ASN A 33 -0.70 -27.16 1.08
CA ASN A 33 -0.78 -26.98 2.53
C ASN A 33 -1.74 -25.83 2.89
N HIS A 34 -2.56 -25.35 1.96
CA HIS A 34 -3.50 -24.24 2.16
C HIS A 34 -2.81 -22.90 2.49
N GLN A 35 -1.53 -22.76 2.12
CA GLN A 35 -0.75 -21.54 2.36
C GLN A 35 -0.65 -20.70 1.07
N VAL A 36 -0.75 -19.39 1.24
CA VAL A 36 -0.51 -18.47 0.12
C VAL A 36 0.99 -18.32 -0.09
N ILE A 37 1.45 -18.68 -1.28
CA ILE A 37 2.85 -18.62 -1.71
C ILE A 37 3.01 -17.80 -3.01
N GLY A 38 4.25 -17.44 -3.33
CA GLY A 38 4.57 -16.66 -4.52
C GLY A 38 4.15 -15.19 -4.44
N GLY A 39 4.45 -14.44 -5.49
CA GLY A 39 4.11 -13.02 -5.58
C GLY A 39 4.78 -12.15 -4.52
N ASN A 40 4.35 -10.90 -4.45
CA ASN A 40 4.75 -9.96 -3.40
C ASN A 40 3.77 -9.97 -2.22
N VAL A 41 4.15 -9.32 -1.11
CA VAL A 41 3.34 -9.26 0.13
C VAL A 41 1.92 -8.70 -0.12
N THR A 42 1.79 -7.74 -1.04
CA THR A 42 0.48 -7.18 -1.44
C THR A 42 -0.38 -8.21 -2.15
N ASP A 43 0.20 -8.96 -3.10
CA ASP A 43 -0.50 -10.03 -3.81
C ASP A 43 -0.91 -11.15 -2.85
N GLN A 44 -0.04 -11.51 -1.90
CA GLN A 44 -0.37 -12.51 -0.88
C GLN A 44 -1.52 -12.07 0.02
N ALA A 45 -1.55 -10.79 0.42
CA ALA A 45 -2.66 -10.25 1.22
C ALA A 45 -3.99 -10.29 0.46
N LEU A 46 -3.96 -9.89 -0.81
CA LEU A 46 -5.14 -9.94 -1.67
C LEU A 46 -5.61 -11.37 -1.90
N MET A 47 -4.70 -12.32 -2.10
CA MET A 47 -5.03 -13.73 -2.27
C MET A 47 -5.67 -14.33 -1.00
N LYS A 48 -5.14 -13.99 0.19
CA LYS A 48 -5.77 -14.34 1.48
C LYS A 48 -7.17 -13.75 1.63
N PHE A 49 -7.35 -12.50 1.19
CA PHE A 49 -8.66 -11.85 1.19
C PHE A 49 -9.65 -12.51 0.22
N LEU A 50 -9.21 -12.91 -0.98
CA LEU A 50 -10.02 -13.66 -1.95
C LEU A 50 -10.54 -14.96 -1.34
N GLY A 51 -9.68 -15.63 -0.59
CA GLY A 51 -9.98 -16.92 0.03
C GLY A 51 -9.77 -18.11 -0.90
N GLU A 52 -9.35 -19.21 -0.31
CA GLU A 52 -8.96 -20.42 -1.02
C GLU A 52 -10.09 -21.01 -1.87
N THR A 53 -11.28 -21.10 -1.30
CA THR A 53 -12.47 -21.66 -2.01
C THR A 53 -12.75 -20.87 -3.29
N THR A 54 -12.72 -19.53 -3.23
CA THR A 54 -12.93 -18.68 -4.40
C THR A 54 -11.80 -18.86 -5.41
N TYR A 55 -10.55 -18.90 -4.93
CA TYR A 55 -9.39 -19.15 -5.79
C TYR A 55 -9.52 -20.46 -6.57
N HIS A 56 -9.80 -21.59 -5.90
CA HIS A 56 -9.96 -22.88 -6.58
C HIS A 56 -11.16 -22.90 -7.52
N THR A 57 -12.25 -22.23 -7.20
CA THR A 57 -13.40 -22.08 -8.10
C THR A 57 -13.01 -21.36 -9.40
N LEU A 58 -12.22 -20.28 -9.29
CA LEU A 58 -11.73 -19.55 -10.45
C LEU A 58 -10.72 -20.38 -11.28
N GLU A 59 -9.86 -21.16 -10.62
CA GLU A 59 -8.84 -21.97 -11.30
C GLU A 59 -9.42 -23.21 -11.98
N SER A 60 -10.43 -23.83 -11.38
CA SER A 60 -11.05 -25.03 -11.94
C SER A 60 -11.98 -24.77 -13.14
N ASP A 61 -12.40 -23.54 -13.36
CA ASP A 61 -13.27 -23.21 -14.47
C ASP A 61 -12.46 -22.86 -15.72
N GLU A 62 -12.33 -23.82 -16.62
CA GLU A 62 -11.56 -23.68 -17.87
C GLU A 62 -12.01 -22.53 -18.77
N ARG A 63 -13.25 -22.04 -18.60
CA ARG A 63 -13.75 -20.87 -19.35
C ARG A 63 -13.02 -19.59 -18.97
N TYR A 64 -12.50 -19.48 -17.75
CA TYR A 64 -11.87 -18.28 -17.24
C TYR A 64 -10.34 -18.33 -17.25
N GLN A 65 -9.80 -18.94 -18.32
CA GLN A 65 -8.35 -18.95 -18.52
C GLN A 65 -7.81 -17.57 -18.89
N ILE A 66 -6.63 -17.26 -18.39
CA ILE A 66 -5.92 -16.03 -18.73
C ILE A 66 -5.34 -16.20 -20.13
N SER A 67 -5.74 -15.36 -21.08
CA SER A 67 -5.20 -15.36 -22.45
C SER A 67 -3.94 -14.51 -22.59
N ASP A 68 -3.80 -13.45 -21.81
CA ASP A 68 -2.57 -12.64 -21.72
C ASP A 68 -2.46 -12.01 -20.33
N MET A 69 -1.22 -11.80 -19.86
CA MET A 69 -0.95 -11.24 -18.54
C MET A 69 0.31 -10.37 -18.54
N GLN A 70 0.24 -9.30 -17.78
CA GLN A 70 1.39 -8.48 -17.41
C GLN A 70 1.44 -8.33 -15.90
N SER A 71 2.51 -8.86 -15.30
CA SER A 71 2.78 -8.74 -13.87
C SER A 71 3.07 -7.30 -13.47
N PHE A 72 2.87 -7.00 -12.19
CA PHE A 72 3.21 -5.70 -11.62
C PHE A 72 4.71 -5.40 -11.81
N ASN A 73 5.00 -4.17 -12.19
CA ASN A 73 6.34 -3.60 -12.10
C ASN A 73 6.31 -2.19 -11.50
N SER A 74 7.40 -1.80 -10.87
CA SER A 74 7.51 -0.53 -10.15
C SER A 74 7.47 0.71 -11.05
N THR A 75 7.85 0.56 -12.32
CA THR A 75 7.83 1.66 -13.32
C THR A 75 6.40 1.98 -13.74
N ASN A 76 5.62 0.95 -14.09
CA ASN A 76 4.25 1.12 -14.56
C ASN A 76 3.25 1.27 -13.40
N LYS A 77 3.55 0.66 -12.24
CA LYS A 77 2.73 0.66 -11.02
C LYS A 77 1.35 0.03 -11.19
N PHE A 78 1.21 -0.91 -12.12
CA PHE A 78 0.01 -1.72 -12.29
C PHE A 78 0.34 -3.12 -12.82
N SER A 79 -0.60 -4.03 -12.68
CA SER A 79 -0.67 -5.32 -13.36
C SER A 79 -1.98 -5.43 -14.12
N GLN A 80 -2.01 -6.28 -15.13
CA GLN A 80 -3.20 -6.52 -15.94
C GLN A 80 -3.28 -7.97 -16.39
N SER A 81 -4.50 -8.46 -16.60
CA SER A 81 -4.76 -9.80 -17.13
C SER A 81 -5.99 -9.79 -18.05
N ARG A 82 -5.92 -10.51 -19.15
CA ARG A 82 -7.01 -10.66 -20.10
C ARG A 82 -7.70 -12.00 -19.92
N ILE A 83 -9.04 -12.00 -19.88
CA ILE A 83 -9.89 -13.19 -19.91
C ILE A 83 -10.85 -13.05 -21.08
N ASP A 84 -10.54 -13.75 -22.17
CA ASP A 84 -11.29 -13.59 -23.43
C ASP A 84 -12.74 -14.05 -23.31
N ALA A 85 -13.02 -15.08 -22.54
CA ALA A 85 -14.38 -15.55 -22.29
C ALA A 85 -15.29 -14.49 -21.64
N LEU A 86 -14.70 -13.56 -20.88
CA LEU A 86 -15.40 -12.42 -20.30
C LEU A 86 -15.36 -11.18 -21.18
N GLY A 87 -14.56 -11.18 -22.24
CA GLY A 87 -14.30 -9.99 -23.04
C GLY A 87 -13.64 -8.87 -22.24
N LYS A 88 -12.95 -9.17 -21.12
CA LYS A 88 -12.44 -8.16 -20.19
C LYS A 88 -10.95 -8.25 -19.96
N THR A 89 -10.32 -7.09 -19.86
CA THR A 89 -8.97 -6.92 -19.32
C THR A 89 -9.09 -6.33 -17.92
N PHE A 90 -8.64 -7.05 -16.91
CA PHE A 90 -8.66 -6.62 -15.52
C PHE A 90 -7.35 -5.90 -15.16
N TYR A 91 -7.47 -4.86 -14.35
CA TYR A 91 -6.36 -4.03 -13.88
C TYR A 91 -6.33 -3.98 -12.36
N LYS A 92 -5.12 -4.00 -11.80
CA LYS A 92 -4.85 -3.77 -10.39
C LYS A 92 -3.60 -2.90 -10.27
N GLY A 93 -3.67 -1.80 -9.52
CA GLY A 93 -2.49 -0.93 -9.40
C GLY A 93 -2.69 0.30 -8.56
N ALA A 94 -1.70 1.19 -8.64
CA ALA A 94 -1.73 2.45 -7.93
C ALA A 94 -2.91 3.32 -8.39
N PRO A 95 -3.69 3.89 -7.44
CA PRO A 95 -4.87 4.69 -7.78
C PRO A 95 -4.56 5.81 -8.76
N GLU A 96 -3.45 6.53 -8.58
CA GLU A 96 -3.05 7.63 -9.44
C GLU A 96 -2.80 7.21 -10.90
N ARG A 97 -2.55 5.92 -11.14
CA ARG A 97 -2.38 5.39 -12.51
C ARG A 97 -3.71 5.02 -13.13
N LEU A 98 -4.54 4.27 -12.40
CA LEU A 98 -5.82 3.80 -12.92
C LEU A 98 -6.84 4.93 -13.08
N LEU A 99 -6.93 5.85 -12.10
CA LEU A 99 -7.92 6.94 -12.14
C LEU A 99 -7.73 7.92 -13.30
N LYS A 100 -6.52 8.05 -13.84
CA LYS A 100 -6.30 8.85 -15.05
C LYS A 100 -7.07 8.30 -16.25
N ALA A 101 -7.11 6.98 -16.40
CA ALA A 101 -7.78 6.27 -17.49
C ALA A 101 -9.24 5.91 -17.15
N THR A 102 -9.66 6.09 -15.90
CA THR A 102 -11.01 5.72 -15.45
C THR A 102 -12.03 6.76 -15.91
N LYS A 103 -13.09 6.29 -16.54
CA LYS A 103 -14.24 7.09 -16.97
C LYS A 103 -15.50 6.76 -16.19
N TYR A 104 -15.61 5.55 -15.71
CA TYR A 104 -16.83 5.00 -15.13
C TYR A 104 -16.54 4.29 -13.81
N LEU A 105 -17.57 4.19 -12.98
CA LEU A 105 -17.59 3.44 -11.72
C LEU A 105 -18.66 2.34 -11.83
N ALA A 106 -18.31 1.13 -11.46
CA ALA A 106 -19.27 0.04 -11.30
C ALA A 106 -19.92 0.16 -9.91
N GLU A 107 -21.22 0.46 -9.87
CA GLU A 107 -22.00 0.56 -8.65
C GLU A 107 -23.34 -0.13 -8.83
N ASP A 108 -23.72 -0.99 -7.89
CA ASP A 108 -25.00 -1.70 -7.88
C ASP A 108 -25.33 -2.46 -9.20
N GLY A 109 -24.30 -3.02 -9.84
CA GLY A 109 -24.44 -3.71 -11.13
C GLY A 109 -24.64 -2.78 -12.33
N THR A 110 -24.57 -1.48 -12.13
CA THR A 110 -24.65 -0.45 -13.18
C THR A 110 -23.31 0.27 -13.34
N VAL A 111 -23.10 0.89 -14.50
CA VAL A 111 -21.92 1.71 -14.77
C VAL A 111 -22.33 3.16 -14.76
N LYS A 112 -21.71 3.95 -13.87
CA LYS A 112 -21.99 5.39 -13.69
C LYS A 112 -20.77 6.22 -14.03
N THR A 113 -20.97 7.50 -14.32
CA THR A 113 -19.87 8.46 -14.46
C THR A 113 -19.16 8.63 -13.13
N ILE A 114 -17.84 8.67 -13.17
CA ILE A 114 -16.99 8.74 -11.98
C ILE A 114 -16.92 10.16 -11.42
N ASP A 115 -17.07 10.30 -10.09
CA ASP A 115 -16.67 11.48 -9.34
C ASP A 115 -15.23 11.28 -8.83
N LYS A 116 -14.26 11.83 -9.59
CA LYS A 116 -12.83 11.69 -9.26
C LYS A 116 -12.45 12.43 -7.98
N GLU A 117 -13.13 13.52 -7.63
CA GLU A 117 -12.83 14.28 -6.41
C GLU A 117 -13.26 13.50 -5.17
N ALA A 118 -14.46 12.89 -5.20
CA ALA A 118 -14.92 12.01 -4.12
C ALA A 118 -13.98 10.82 -3.92
N LEU A 119 -13.51 10.20 -5.01
CA LEU A 119 -12.55 9.10 -4.93
C LEU A 119 -11.18 9.51 -4.41
N ASN A 120 -10.67 10.67 -4.80
CA ASN A 120 -9.40 11.18 -4.27
C ASN A 120 -9.51 11.44 -2.76
N ARG A 121 -10.60 12.06 -2.30
CA ARG A 121 -10.85 12.22 -0.84
C ARG A 121 -10.84 10.86 -0.13
N LYS A 122 -11.45 9.84 -0.72
CA LYS A 122 -11.47 8.50 -0.12
C LYS A 122 -10.09 7.84 -0.08
N ILE A 123 -9.28 8.04 -1.12
CA ILE A 123 -7.88 7.57 -1.14
C ILE A 123 -7.08 8.26 -0.03
N ASP A 124 -7.26 9.56 0.15
CA ASP A 124 -6.57 10.33 1.19
C ASP A 124 -7.00 9.86 2.59
N GLU A 125 -8.30 9.65 2.83
CA GLU A 125 -8.80 9.07 4.09
C GLU A 125 -8.21 7.69 4.42
N LEU A 126 -8.04 6.83 3.42
CA LEU A 126 -7.41 5.52 3.60
C LEU A 126 -5.91 5.65 3.85
N ALA A 127 -5.24 6.58 3.15
CA ALA A 127 -3.82 6.85 3.34
C ALA A 127 -3.52 7.44 4.74
N GLU A 128 -4.40 8.30 5.27
CA GLU A 128 -4.31 8.82 6.65
C GLU A 128 -4.40 7.72 7.71
N LYS A 129 -5.07 6.60 7.38
CA LYS A 129 -5.14 5.39 8.23
C LYS A 129 -3.93 4.44 8.04
N ALA A 130 -2.86 4.91 7.41
CA ALA A 130 -1.68 4.11 7.07
C ALA A 130 -1.98 2.93 6.13
N MET A 131 -3.00 3.04 5.28
CA MET A 131 -3.32 1.99 4.30
C MET A 131 -2.62 2.25 2.97
N ARG A 132 -2.03 1.21 2.41
CA ARG A 132 -1.63 1.20 1.00
C ARG A 132 -2.88 0.97 0.16
N VAL A 133 -3.26 1.98 -0.61
CA VAL A 133 -4.46 1.91 -1.44
C VAL A 133 -4.12 1.33 -2.82
N LEU A 134 -4.92 0.37 -3.26
CA LEU A 134 -4.94 -0.14 -4.61
C LEU A 134 -6.29 0.12 -5.26
N ALA A 135 -6.26 0.45 -6.55
CA ALA A 135 -7.45 0.54 -7.38
C ALA A 135 -7.59 -0.72 -8.23
N PHE A 136 -8.84 -1.15 -8.44
CA PHE A 136 -9.22 -2.26 -9.31
C PHE A 136 -10.17 -1.76 -10.37
N GLY A 137 -9.99 -2.24 -11.59
CA GLY A 137 -10.85 -1.88 -12.70
C GLY A 137 -10.80 -2.91 -13.82
N TYR A 138 -11.67 -2.74 -14.79
CA TYR A 138 -11.62 -3.51 -16.04
C TYR A 138 -11.88 -2.60 -17.24
N SER A 139 -11.46 -3.08 -18.41
CA SER A 139 -11.81 -2.55 -19.71
C SER A 139 -12.33 -3.69 -20.58
N GLU A 140 -13.26 -3.42 -21.47
CA GLU A 140 -13.72 -4.40 -22.47
C GLU A 140 -12.80 -4.48 -23.70
N LYS A 141 -11.83 -3.56 -23.80
CA LYS A 141 -10.81 -3.58 -24.85
C LYS A 141 -9.75 -4.66 -24.60
N PRO A 142 -9.12 -5.17 -25.68
CA PRO A 142 -7.96 -6.05 -25.56
C PRO A 142 -6.85 -5.43 -24.71
N MET A 143 -6.05 -6.30 -24.09
CA MET A 143 -4.89 -5.88 -23.33
C MET A 143 -3.80 -5.31 -24.25
N VAL A 144 -3.20 -4.19 -23.84
CA VAL A 144 -2.01 -3.62 -24.47
C VAL A 144 -0.88 -3.61 -23.42
N LYS A 145 0.26 -4.22 -23.74
CA LYS A 145 1.39 -4.31 -22.80
C LYS A 145 1.92 -2.92 -22.46
N ASN A 146 2.16 -2.70 -21.16
CA ASN A 146 2.66 -1.46 -20.56
C ASN A 146 1.72 -0.24 -20.67
N GLU A 147 0.52 -0.43 -21.15
CA GLU A 147 -0.48 0.63 -21.28
C GLU A 147 -1.76 0.29 -20.51
N ILE A 148 -2.48 1.31 -20.10
CA ILE A 148 -3.81 1.19 -19.50
C ILE A 148 -4.80 1.70 -20.53
N ASN A 149 -5.82 0.89 -20.84
CA ASN A 149 -6.90 1.30 -21.72
C ASN A 149 -7.60 2.56 -21.19
N ASP A 150 -8.06 3.42 -22.08
CA ASP A 150 -8.62 4.76 -21.75
C ASP A 150 -10.10 4.75 -21.33
N ASP A 151 -10.69 3.56 -21.19
CA ASP A 151 -12.10 3.31 -20.89
C ASP A 151 -12.30 2.48 -19.62
N ILE A 152 -11.39 2.59 -18.66
CA ILE A 152 -11.48 1.82 -17.42
C ILE A 152 -12.79 2.07 -16.70
N VAL A 153 -13.46 0.97 -16.37
CA VAL A 153 -14.53 0.92 -15.38
C VAL A 153 -13.89 0.57 -14.03
N LEU A 154 -13.92 1.49 -13.09
CA LEU A 154 -13.43 1.25 -11.74
C LEU A 154 -14.38 0.28 -11.02
N ILE A 155 -13.82 -0.78 -10.43
CA ILE A 155 -14.57 -1.74 -9.62
C ILE A 155 -14.56 -1.30 -8.15
N GLY A 156 -13.43 -0.78 -7.68
CA GLY A 156 -13.28 -0.32 -6.30
C GLY A 156 -11.86 0.00 -5.90
N LEU A 157 -11.75 0.42 -4.64
CA LEU A 157 -10.49 0.67 -3.95
C LEU A 157 -10.34 -0.34 -2.82
N VAL A 158 -9.11 -0.81 -2.60
CA VAL A 158 -8.78 -1.70 -1.47
C VAL A 158 -7.66 -1.06 -0.68
N GLY A 159 -7.90 -0.80 0.60
CA GLY A 159 -6.88 -0.40 1.56
C GLY A 159 -6.23 -1.63 2.17
N ILE A 160 -4.91 -1.74 2.07
CA ILE A 160 -4.12 -2.81 2.68
C ILE A 160 -3.25 -2.18 3.76
N ARG A 161 -3.40 -2.67 4.99
CA ARG A 161 -2.62 -2.21 6.12
C ARG A 161 -1.87 -3.40 6.75
N ASP A 162 -0.60 -3.17 7.04
CA ASP A 162 0.18 -4.05 7.87
C ASP A 162 0.16 -3.50 9.30
N ASP A 163 -0.49 -4.21 10.20
CA ASP A 163 -0.58 -3.76 11.59
C ASP A 163 0.78 -3.85 12.27
N VAL A 164 1.07 -2.87 13.12
CA VAL A 164 2.25 -2.92 13.98
C VAL A 164 2.13 -4.13 14.91
N ARG A 165 3.13 -5.00 14.88
CA ARG A 165 3.17 -6.20 15.71
C ARG A 165 3.07 -5.83 17.18
N ALA A 166 2.33 -6.61 17.96
CA ALA A 166 2.15 -6.39 19.39
C ALA A 166 3.50 -6.34 20.14
N GLU A 167 4.42 -7.23 19.77
CA GLU A 167 5.78 -7.30 20.33
C GLU A 167 6.59 -6.03 20.03
N ALA A 168 6.40 -5.43 18.85
CA ALA A 168 7.09 -4.18 18.51
C ALA A 168 6.60 -3.01 19.38
N LYS A 169 5.30 -2.92 19.66
CA LYS A 169 4.73 -1.92 20.57
C LYS A 169 5.31 -2.04 21.98
N GLU A 170 5.36 -3.26 22.49
CA GLU A 170 5.95 -3.54 23.79
C GLU A 170 7.44 -3.20 23.85
N ALA A 171 8.21 -3.65 22.86
CA ALA A 171 9.65 -3.38 22.77
C ALA A 171 9.95 -1.88 22.72
N ILE A 172 9.22 -1.14 21.87
CA ILE A 172 9.34 0.33 21.79
C ILE A 172 9.05 0.96 23.16
N ALA A 173 7.97 0.54 23.83
CA ALA A 173 7.62 1.07 25.13
C ALA A 173 8.68 0.77 26.20
N GLN A 174 9.31 -0.41 26.16
CA GLN A 174 10.39 -0.80 27.08
C GLN A 174 11.65 0.05 26.85
N VAL A 175 12.06 0.19 25.59
CA VAL A 175 13.25 0.97 25.20
C VAL A 175 13.08 2.45 25.58
N MET A 176 11.88 3.01 25.32
CA MET A 176 11.59 4.40 25.70
C MET A 176 11.56 4.60 27.23
N ARG A 177 11.06 3.62 28.01
CA ARG A 177 11.12 3.67 29.48
C ARG A 177 12.55 3.60 30.01
N ALA A 178 13.45 2.94 29.30
CA ALA A 178 14.88 2.92 29.62
C ALA A 178 15.60 4.24 29.26
N GLY A 179 14.87 5.27 28.80
CA GLY A 179 15.43 6.57 28.44
C GLY A 179 16.08 6.63 27.06
N ILE A 180 15.87 5.60 26.23
CA ILE A 180 16.40 5.56 24.87
C ILE A 180 15.36 6.17 23.91
N GLN A 181 15.78 7.12 23.10
CA GLN A 181 14.94 7.71 22.07
C GLN A 181 14.81 6.74 20.90
N VAL A 182 13.58 6.43 20.49
CA VAL A 182 13.29 5.64 19.30
C VAL A 182 12.82 6.57 18.17
N VAL A 183 13.46 6.46 17.01
CA VAL A 183 13.12 7.24 15.81
C VAL A 183 12.85 6.28 14.65
N MET A 184 11.70 6.44 14.00
CA MET A 184 11.37 5.72 12.79
C MET A 184 11.83 6.51 11.57
N ILE A 185 12.64 5.89 10.71
CA ILE A 185 13.11 6.48 9.44
C ILE A 185 12.62 5.58 8.31
N THR A 186 11.72 6.10 7.47
CA THR A 186 11.05 5.30 6.44
C THR A 186 10.94 6.04 5.11
N GLY A 187 10.90 5.29 4.00
CA GLY A 187 10.59 5.80 2.67
C GLY A 187 9.09 6.09 2.42
N ASP A 188 8.21 5.73 3.38
CA ASP A 188 6.77 5.93 3.27
C ASP A 188 6.37 7.42 3.27
N ARG A 189 5.12 7.69 2.87
CA ARG A 189 4.52 9.03 2.96
C ARG A 189 4.43 9.50 4.41
N LEU A 190 4.44 10.83 4.60
CA LEU A 190 4.40 11.46 5.92
C LEU A 190 3.19 11.01 6.75
N GLU A 191 2.02 10.99 6.12
CA GLU A 191 0.74 10.63 6.75
C GLU A 191 0.75 9.16 7.19
N THR A 192 1.22 8.27 6.31
CA THR A 192 1.36 6.83 6.59
C THR A 192 2.35 6.60 7.74
N ALA A 193 3.52 7.23 7.68
CA ALA A 193 4.54 7.10 8.70
C ALA A 193 4.07 7.64 10.06
N ALA A 194 3.36 8.77 10.08
CA ALA A 194 2.78 9.35 11.30
C ALA A 194 1.73 8.41 11.92
N ALA A 195 0.85 7.82 11.10
CA ALA A 195 -0.17 6.88 11.59
C ALA A 195 0.47 5.60 12.18
N ILE A 196 1.46 5.02 11.49
CA ILE A 196 2.22 3.86 12.01
C ILE A 196 2.93 4.21 13.30
N ALA A 197 3.58 5.36 13.38
CA ALA A 197 4.29 5.81 14.57
C ALA A 197 3.35 6.03 15.76
N LYS A 198 2.16 6.56 15.52
CA LYS A 198 1.11 6.70 16.53
C LYS A 198 0.65 5.34 17.04
N ASP A 199 0.35 4.40 16.13
CA ASP A 199 -0.04 3.04 16.46
C ASP A 199 1.06 2.28 17.21
N ALA A 200 2.34 2.51 16.86
CA ALA A 200 3.49 1.93 17.53
C ALA A 200 3.78 2.56 18.91
N GLY A 201 3.13 3.67 19.24
CA GLY A 201 3.35 4.39 20.51
C GLY A 201 4.62 5.23 20.53
N LEU A 202 5.13 5.64 19.36
CA LEU A 202 6.26 6.58 19.24
C LEU A 202 5.82 8.03 19.48
N LEU A 203 4.63 8.40 19.02
CA LEU A 203 4.08 9.75 19.19
C LEU A 203 3.24 9.80 20.46
N LYS A 204 3.75 10.45 21.50
CA LYS A 204 3.10 10.54 22.83
C LYS A 204 2.97 11.95 23.35
N LYS A 205 3.81 12.88 22.88
CA LYS A 205 3.88 14.26 23.36
C LYS A 205 3.53 15.21 22.22
N ASP A 206 2.99 16.35 22.53
CA ASP A 206 2.72 17.41 21.56
C ASP A 206 4.01 17.99 20.93
N THR A 207 5.15 17.80 21.60
CA THR A 207 6.48 18.18 21.11
C THR A 207 7.06 17.18 20.12
N ASP A 208 6.53 15.93 20.05
CA ASP A 208 7.06 14.90 19.18
C ASP A 208 6.90 15.30 17.69
N LYS A 209 8.01 15.28 16.97
CA LYS A 209 8.11 15.79 15.60
C LYS A 209 8.06 14.67 14.57
N VAL A 210 7.26 14.89 13.55
CA VAL A 210 7.20 14.10 12.31
C VAL A 210 7.67 14.98 11.17
N LEU A 211 8.77 14.62 10.52
CA LEU A 211 9.39 15.40 9.45
C LEU A 211 9.44 14.61 8.15
N SER A 212 9.35 15.32 7.02
CA SER A 212 9.72 14.74 5.73
C SER A 212 11.19 14.98 5.44
N SER A 213 11.79 14.13 4.57
CA SER A 213 13.15 14.35 4.05
C SER A 213 13.32 15.75 3.46
N ALA A 214 12.31 16.26 2.76
CA ALA A 214 12.36 17.61 2.17
C ALA A 214 12.56 18.69 3.25
N ILE A 215 11.74 18.67 4.30
CA ILE A 215 11.86 19.62 5.43
C ILE A 215 13.22 19.46 6.13
N LEU A 216 13.65 18.20 6.37
CA LEU A 216 14.94 17.94 6.98
C LEU A 216 16.11 18.51 6.17
N ASN A 217 16.02 18.47 4.83
CA ASN A 217 17.08 18.94 3.94
C ASN A 217 17.09 20.47 3.76
N GLU A 218 16.00 21.16 4.07
CA GLU A 218 15.95 22.63 4.11
C GLU A 218 16.62 23.21 5.39
N MET A 219 16.78 22.38 6.43
CA MET A 219 17.36 22.80 7.70
C MET A 219 18.87 22.67 7.71
N SER A 220 19.55 23.63 8.32
CA SER A 220 20.98 23.54 8.67
C SER A 220 21.23 22.45 9.73
N ASP A 221 22.45 21.96 9.81
CA ASP A 221 22.83 20.95 10.82
C ASP A 221 22.60 21.43 12.25
N GLU A 222 22.85 22.72 12.52
CA GLU A 222 22.62 23.32 13.83
C GLU A 222 21.11 23.42 14.19
N GLU A 223 20.25 23.67 13.21
CA GLU A 223 18.80 23.65 13.43
C GLU A 223 18.31 22.23 13.70
N VAL A 224 18.80 21.24 12.94
CA VAL A 224 18.45 19.84 13.14
C VAL A 224 18.89 19.37 14.53
N LYS A 225 20.12 19.67 14.96
CA LYS A 225 20.62 19.31 16.31
C LYS A 225 19.70 19.80 17.42
N LYS A 226 19.13 21.01 17.30
CA LYS A 226 18.22 21.56 18.32
C LYS A 226 16.92 20.76 18.47
N ILE A 227 16.47 20.12 17.40
CA ILE A 227 15.20 19.39 17.40
C ILE A 227 15.36 17.86 17.46
N ILE A 228 16.60 17.33 17.36
CA ILE A 228 16.85 15.88 17.47
C ILE A 228 16.13 15.25 18.65
N PRO A 229 16.12 15.83 19.87
CA PRO A 229 15.45 15.23 21.02
C PRO A 229 13.95 15.01 20.84
N ASP A 230 13.31 15.78 19.97
CA ASP A 230 11.87 15.72 19.71
C ASP A 230 11.51 14.92 18.45
N ILE A 231 12.48 14.61 17.58
CA ILE A 231 12.21 13.85 16.35
C ILE A 231 11.80 12.41 16.70
N ARG A 232 10.66 11.98 16.16
CA ARG A 232 10.16 10.59 16.28
C ARG A 232 10.03 9.90 14.93
N VAL A 233 9.81 10.68 13.85
CA VAL A 233 9.63 10.15 12.52
C VAL A 233 10.33 11.00 11.49
N ILE A 234 11.03 10.34 10.55
CA ILE A 234 11.51 10.93 9.30
C ILE A 234 10.91 10.11 8.16
N ALA A 235 10.02 10.74 7.40
CA ALA A 235 9.29 10.15 6.29
C ALA A 235 9.89 10.55 4.94
N ARG A 236 9.63 9.76 3.88
CA ARG A 236 10.24 9.96 2.55
C ARG A 236 11.76 10.00 2.59
N ALA A 237 12.35 9.34 3.59
CA ALA A 237 13.77 9.38 3.87
C ALA A 237 14.58 8.74 2.74
N LEU A 238 15.69 9.40 2.42
CA LEU A 238 16.73 8.89 1.54
C LEU A 238 17.85 8.25 2.38
N PRO A 239 18.68 7.39 1.80
CA PRO A 239 19.84 6.83 2.49
C PRO A 239 20.78 7.92 3.08
N THR A 240 20.88 9.06 2.39
CA THR A 240 21.66 10.23 2.83
C THR A 240 21.11 10.85 4.12
N ASP A 241 19.79 10.84 4.34
CA ASP A 241 19.19 11.36 5.56
C ASP A 241 19.55 10.49 6.77
N LYS A 242 19.56 9.16 6.59
CA LYS A 242 19.99 8.22 7.63
C LYS A 242 21.43 8.50 8.06
N SER A 243 22.35 8.65 7.10
CA SER A 243 23.75 8.95 7.35
C SER A 243 23.93 10.31 8.02
N ARG A 244 23.15 11.33 7.59
CA ARG A 244 23.17 12.67 8.21
C ARG A 244 22.73 12.62 9.67
N MET A 245 21.64 11.94 9.97
CA MET A 245 21.14 11.82 11.34
C MET A 245 22.13 11.13 12.27
N VAL A 246 22.74 10.02 11.82
CA VAL A 246 23.77 9.32 12.59
C VAL A 246 24.95 10.25 12.88
N ARG A 247 25.47 10.96 11.86
CA ARG A 247 26.58 11.91 12.03
C ARG A 247 26.23 13.02 13.05
N LEU A 248 25.07 13.66 12.92
CA LEU A 248 24.65 14.73 13.82
C LEU A 248 24.50 14.25 15.27
N CYS A 249 23.93 13.07 15.47
CA CYS A 249 23.86 12.47 16.81
C CYS A 249 25.25 12.21 17.40
N GLN A 250 26.18 11.68 16.60
CA GLN A 250 27.57 11.44 17.03
C GLN A 250 28.29 12.75 17.39
N GLU A 251 28.10 13.81 16.60
CA GLU A 251 28.63 15.15 16.91
C GLU A 251 28.09 15.73 18.24
N MET A 252 26.87 15.29 18.63
CA MET A 252 26.27 15.61 19.93
C MET A 252 26.69 14.65 21.05
N ASN A 253 27.68 13.78 20.83
CA ASN A 253 28.13 12.73 21.76
C ASN A 253 27.00 11.72 22.14
N LEU A 254 26.02 11.48 21.26
CA LEU A 254 25.00 10.49 21.47
C LEU A 254 25.44 9.15 20.87
N VAL A 255 25.09 8.06 21.54
CA VAL A 255 25.27 6.70 21.04
C VAL A 255 24.07 6.35 20.17
N VAL A 256 24.31 5.93 18.93
CA VAL A 256 23.28 5.60 17.95
C VAL A 256 23.36 4.15 17.55
N GLY A 257 22.22 3.45 17.66
CA GLY A 257 22.00 2.15 17.06
C GLY A 257 21.01 2.27 15.91
N MET A 258 21.25 1.57 14.81
CA MET A 258 20.32 1.50 13.67
C MET A 258 19.98 0.06 13.37
N THR A 259 18.68 -0.24 13.20
CA THR A 259 18.20 -1.55 12.80
C THR A 259 17.36 -1.42 11.53
N GLY A 260 17.35 -2.44 10.70
CA GLY A 260 16.55 -2.52 9.47
C GLY A 260 16.58 -3.92 8.92
N ASP A 261 15.80 -4.16 7.89
CA ASP A 261 15.72 -5.44 7.17
C ASP A 261 16.88 -5.69 6.19
N GLY A 262 17.88 -4.83 6.22
CA GLY A 262 19.18 -5.04 5.54
C GLY A 262 19.21 -4.72 4.05
N VAL A 263 18.16 -4.17 3.47
CA VAL A 263 18.08 -3.91 2.02
C VAL A 263 18.12 -2.40 1.67
N ASN A 264 18.17 -1.53 2.66
CA ASN A 264 18.17 -0.07 2.43
C ASN A 264 19.39 0.62 3.01
#